data_45fdb8bd1df03c3475e744a6afb60632
#
_entry.id   45fdb8bd1df03c3475e744a6afb60632
#
_cell.length_a   1.000
_cell.length_b   1.000
_cell.length_c   1.000
_cell.angle_alpha   90.00
_cell.angle_beta   90.00
_cell.angle_gamma   90.00
#
_symmetry.space_group_name_H-M   'P 1'
#
loop_
_entity.id
_entity.type
_entity.pdbx_description
1 polymer ?
#
loop_
_entity_poly.entity_id
_entity_poly.type
_entity_poly.pdbx_seq_one_letter_code
_entity_poly.pdbx_strand_id
1 'polypeptide(L)'
;MHWVKFRRAENQLVTFADDTTPRWVTTTCSLDYSTVAIADKFGNLSLVRLPQSTNDDVEEDPTGTKSLWDRGLLSGAGQKAECIAVTHIGETIVSLTKAALIPGGSDSLVYTTLSGTVGMVVPFTSNEDHDFFQHLEMHMRGENPPLCGRWGGSSGHHHLIIWQPRHLAT
;
A
#
# COMPACT_ATOMS: atom_id res chain seq x y z
N MET A 1 -11.66 -0.97 -3.21
CA MET A 1 -10.86 -0.92 -4.45
C MET A 1 -10.91 -2.27 -5.12
N HIS A 2 -10.90 -2.34 -6.48
CA HIS A 2 -11.02 -3.60 -7.22
C HIS A 2 -9.89 -3.72 -8.23
N TRP A 3 -9.35 -4.93 -8.40
CA TRP A 3 -8.44 -5.30 -9.47
C TRP A 3 -9.23 -6.05 -10.54
N VAL A 4 -9.10 -5.61 -11.77
CA VAL A 4 -9.91 -6.08 -12.89
C VAL A 4 -9.00 -6.58 -14.00
N LYS A 5 -9.28 -7.78 -14.53
CA LYS A 5 -8.60 -8.37 -15.68
C LYS A 5 -9.50 -8.28 -16.90
N PHE A 6 -8.95 -7.83 -18.02
CA PHE A 6 -9.66 -7.87 -19.28
C PHE A 6 -9.41 -9.20 -19.99
N ARG A 7 -10.48 -9.96 -20.22
CA ARG A 7 -10.45 -11.21 -20.97
C ARG A 7 -10.76 -10.95 -22.43
N ARG A 8 -9.75 -11.01 -23.28
CA ARG A 8 -9.89 -10.73 -24.72
C ARG A 8 -10.84 -11.70 -25.43
N ALA A 9 -10.78 -13.00 -25.08
CA ALA A 9 -11.61 -14.03 -25.73
C ALA A 9 -13.11 -13.83 -25.52
N GLU A 10 -13.49 -13.32 -24.34
CA GLU A 10 -14.88 -13.14 -23.93
C GLU A 10 -15.32 -11.66 -24.02
N ASN A 11 -14.37 -10.76 -24.33
CA ASN A 11 -14.56 -9.31 -24.33
C ASN A 11 -15.20 -8.79 -23.01
N GLN A 12 -14.76 -9.34 -21.87
CA GLN A 12 -15.32 -9.05 -20.56
C GLN A 12 -14.26 -8.55 -19.59
N LEU A 13 -14.69 -7.71 -18.65
CA LEU A 13 -13.94 -7.28 -17.47
C LEU A 13 -14.34 -8.15 -16.29
N VAL A 14 -13.38 -8.85 -15.69
CA VAL A 14 -13.59 -9.72 -14.52
C VAL A 14 -12.85 -9.16 -13.34
N THR A 15 -13.56 -8.89 -12.25
CA THR A 15 -12.97 -8.51 -10.96
C THR A 15 -12.44 -9.77 -10.28
N PHE A 16 -11.13 -9.82 -10.05
CA PHE A 16 -10.48 -11.00 -9.46
C PHE A 16 -9.95 -10.76 -8.04
N ALA A 17 -9.72 -9.50 -7.67
CA ALA A 17 -9.29 -9.16 -6.32
C ALA A 17 -9.92 -7.85 -5.84
N ASP A 18 -10.08 -7.71 -4.54
CA ASP A 18 -10.57 -6.50 -3.90
C ASP A 18 -9.81 -6.18 -2.59
N ASP A 19 -9.95 -4.94 -2.11
CA ASP A 19 -9.49 -4.49 -0.80
C ASP A 19 -10.64 -4.62 0.21
N THR A 20 -10.37 -5.25 1.34
CA THR A 20 -11.35 -5.45 2.41
C THR A 20 -11.62 -4.18 3.23
N THR A 21 -10.70 -3.22 3.19
CA THR A 21 -10.80 -1.99 3.99
C THR A 21 -11.56 -0.91 3.22
N PRO A 22 -12.66 -0.37 3.78
CA PRO A 22 -13.35 0.75 3.17
C PRO A 22 -12.47 2.01 3.23
N ARG A 23 -12.24 2.62 2.07
CA ARG A 23 -11.43 3.84 1.94
C ARG A 23 -12.13 4.87 1.09
N TRP A 24 -12.03 6.13 1.47
CA TRP A 24 -12.46 7.23 0.61
C TRP A 24 -11.26 7.73 -0.21
N VAL A 25 -10.97 7.02 -1.28
CA VAL A 25 -9.79 7.24 -2.12
C VAL A 25 -9.84 8.59 -2.81
N THR A 26 -8.76 9.37 -2.70
CA THR A 26 -8.55 10.63 -3.42
C THR A 26 -7.65 10.43 -4.63
N THR A 27 -6.59 9.65 -4.47
CA THR A 27 -5.64 9.36 -5.55
C THR A 27 -4.95 8.01 -5.33
N THR A 28 -4.48 7.43 -6.43
CA THR A 28 -3.74 6.16 -6.42
C THR A 28 -2.53 6.24 -7.33
N CYS A 29 -1.49 5.47 -7.00
CA CYS A 29 -0.30 5.33 -7.83
C CYS A 29 0.16 3.88 -7.83
N SER A 30 0.37 3.29 -9.02
CA SER A 30 0.96 1.96 -9.15
C SER A 30 2.45 2.04 -8.88
N LEU A 31 2.94 1.32 -7.89
CA LEU A 31 4.36 1.23 -7.55
C LEU A 31 5.06 0.13 -8.35
N ASP A 32 4.43 -1.02 -8.40
CA ASP A 32 4.84 -2.18 -9.19
C ASP A 32 3.62 -2.93 -9.74
N TYR A 33 3.85 -4.07 -10.39
CA TYR A 33 2.80 -4.90 -10.98
C TYR A 33 1.72 -5.33 -9.98
N SER A 34 2.07 -5.54 -8.73
CA SER A 34 1.19 -6.08 -7.69
C SER A 34 0.90 -5.10 -6.55
N THR A 35 1.61 -3.96 -6.48
CA THR A 35 1.54 -3.02 -5.36
C THR A 35 1.02 -1.66 -5.81
N VAL A 36 0.03 -1.15 -5.08
CA VAL A 36 -0.58 0.16 -5.34
C VAL A 36 -0.51 1.01 -4.06
N ALA A 37 -0.08 2.23 -4.20
CA ALA A 37 -0.22 3.26 -3.18
C ALA A 37 -1.60 3.91 -3.30
N ILE A 38 -2.28 4.06 -2.17
CA ILE A 38 -3.64 4.61 -2.08
C ILE A 38 -3.62 5.71 -1.04
N ALA A 39 -4.10 6.89 -1.42
CA ALA A 39 -4.35 7.96 -0.47
C ALA A 39 -5.84 8.19 -0.28
N ASP A 40 -6.24 8.55 0.93
CA ASP A 40 -7.62 8.84 1.26
C ASP A 40 -7.82 10.31 1.70
N LYS A 41 -9.08 10.73 1.76
CA LYS A 41 -9.43 12.10 2.15
C LYS A 41 -9.13 12.44 3.61
N PHE A 42 -8.88 11.42 4.43
CA PHE A 42 -8.56 11.58 5.86
C PHE A 42 -7.06 11.75 6.11
N GLY A 43 -6.26 11.79 5.04
CA GLY A 43 -4.82 11.95 5.12
C GLY A 43 -4.05 10.66 5.40
N ASN A 44 -4.65 9.50 5.14
CA ASN A 44 -3.93 8.25 5.23
C ASN A 44 -3.33 7.88 3.87
N LEU A 45 -2.09 7.42 3.89
CA LEU A 45 -1.40 6.80 2.79
C LEU A 45 -1.24 5.32 3.10
N SER A 46 -1.73 4.46 2.23
CA SER A 46 -1.71 3.01 2.38
C SER A 46 -1.03 2.36 1.20
N LEU A 47 -0.19 1.37 1.45
CA LEU A 47 0.39 0.51 0.43
C LEU A 47 -0.34 -0.83 0.46
N VAL A 48 -0.94 -1.19 -0.66
CA VAL A 48 -1.75 -2.40 -0.78
C VAL A 48 -1.17 -3.27 -1.88
N ARG A 49 -1.02 -4.57 -1.60
CA ARG A 49 -0.38 -5.54 -2.47
C ARG A 49 -1.26 -6.76 -2.72
N LEU A 50 -1.22 -7.25 -3.94
CA LEU A 50 -1.81 -8.54 -4.27
C LEU A 50 -0.92 -9.69 -3.76
N PRO A 51 -1.50 -10.75 -3.15
CA PRO A 51 -0.76 -11.95 -2.80
C PRO A 51 -0.03 -12.57 -4.00
N GLN A 52 1.08 -13.26 -3.76
CA GLN A 52 1.88 -13.86 -4.85
C GLN A 52 1.14 -14.96 -5.59
N SER A 53 0.32 -15.75 -4.87
CA SER A 53 -0.47 -16.84 -5.44
C SER A 53 -1.63 -16.37 -6.33
N THR A 54 -1.95 -15.06 -6.34
CA THR A 54 -3.14 -14.56 -7.03
C THR A 54 -3.14 -14.85 -8.53
N ASN A 55 -1.99 -14.85 -9.19
CA ASN A 55 -1.91 -15.13 -10.62
C ASN A 55 -2.27 -16.57 -10.94
N ASP A 56 -1.74 -17.52 -10.18
CA ASP A 56 -1.96 -18.96 -10.37
C ASP A 56 -3.42 -19.30 -10.02
N ASP A 57 -3.92 -18.80 -8.90
CA ASP A 57 -5.31 -18.97 -8.46
C ASP A 57 -6.33 -18.44 -9.48
N VAL A 58 -6.02 -17.30 -10.13
CA VAL A 58 -6.91 -16.69 -11.16
C VAL A 58 -6.91 -17.47 -12.47
N GLU A 59 -5.84 -18.19 -12.78
CA GLU A 59 -5.81 -19.09 -13.95
C GLU A 59 -6.61 -20.36 -13.70
N GLU A 60 -6.53 -20.94 -12.49
CA GLU A 60 -7.26 -22.14 -12.10
C GLU A 60 -8.75 -21.90 -11.85
N ASP A 61 -9.10 -20.81 -11.13
CA ASP A 61 -10.47 -20.43 -10.80
C ASP A 61 -10.75 -18.97 -11.19
N PRO A 62 -11.06 -18.71 -12.45
CA PRO A 62 -11.28 -17.35 -12.94
C PRO A 62 -12.44 -16.60 -12.28
N THR A 63 -13.38 -17.30 -11.71
CA THR A 63 -14.55 -16.71 -11.02
C THR A 63 -14.28 -16.43 -9.54
N GLY A 64 -13.24 -17.03 -8.98
CA GLY A 64 -12.91 -16.93 -7.57
C GLY A 64 -13.90 -17.60 -6.63
N THR A 65 -14.89 -18.33 -7.16
CA THR A 65 -15.97 -18.93 -6.36
C THR A 65 -15.46 -19.98 -5.40
N LYS A 66 -14.50 -20.80 -5.84
CA LYS A 66 -13.89 -21.84 -5.01
C LYS A 66 -13.07 -21.21 -3.88
N SER A 67 -12.24 -20.21 -4.19
CA SER A 67 -11.42 -19.55 -3.18
C SER A 67 -12.25 -18.74 -2.17
N LEU A 68 -13.38 -18.16 -2.59
CA LEU A 68 -14.35 -17.53 -1.68
C LEU A 68 -14.92 -18.56 -0.69
N TRP A 69 -15.30 -19.72 -1.20
CA TRP A 69 -15.88 -20.79 -0.40
C TRP A 69 -14.87 -21.38 0.59
N ASP A 70 -13.66 -21.70 0.11
CA ASP A 70 -12.58 -22.29 0.91
C ASP A 70 -12.11 -21.33 2.03
N ARG A 71 -12.15 -20.03 1.79
CA ARG A 71 -11.77 -19.00 2.78
C ARG A 71 -12.93 -18.52 3.65
N GLY A 72 -14.14 -19.03 3.45
CA GLY A 72 -15.33 -18.61 4.20
C GLY A 72 -15.75 -17.16 3.93
N LEU A 73 -15.38 -16.58 2.80
CA LEU A 73 -15.71 -15.22 2.42
C LEU A 73 -17.07 -15.22 1.70
N LEU A 74 -18.03 -14.48 2.25
CA LEU A 74 -19.41 -14.49 1.73
C LEU A 74 -19.66 -13.43 0.64
N SER A 75 -18.70 -12.52 0.40
CA SER A 75 -18.89 -11.42 -0.54
C SER A 75 -17.58 -10.88 -1.09
N GLY A 76 -17.64 -10.25 -2.26
CA GLY A 76 -16.52 -9.60 -2.94
C GLY A 76 -15.77 -10.54 -3.89
N ALA A 77 -14.55 -10.18 -4.25
CA ALA A 77 -13.70 -10.98 -5.11
C ALA A 77 -13.05 -12.15 -4.35
N GLY A 78 -12.68 -13.20 -5.08
CA GLY A 78 -12.06 -14.41 -4.52
C GLY A 78 -10.72 -14.15 -3.85
N GLN A 79 -9.95 -13.21 -4.35
CA GLN A 79 -8.67 -12.82 -3.77
C GLN A 79 -8.79 -11.49 -3.02
N LYS A 80 -8.11 -11.39 -1.87
CA LYS A 80 -8.07 -10.18 -1.07
C LYS A 80 -6.68 -9.57 -1.11
N ALA A 81 -6.62 -8.28 -1.37
CA ALA A 81 -5.36 -7.55 -1.31
C ALA A 81 -4.93 -7.33 0.14
N GLU A 82 -3.63 -7.38 0.36
CA GLU A 82 -3.01 -7.19 1.67
C GLU A 82 -2.56 -5.76 1.85
N CYS A 83 -2.90 -5.15 2.98
CA CYS A 83 -2.38 -3.86 3.36
C CYS A 83 -1.02 -4.05 4.03
N ILE A 84 0.07 -3.68 3.33
CA ILE A 84 1.44 -3.89 3.80
C ILE A 84 1.99 -2.74 4.64
N ALA A 85 1.47 -1.53 4.42
CA ALA A 85 1.85 -0.35 5.20
C ALA A 85 0.72 0.67 5.22
N VAL A 86 0.54 1.35 6.35
CA VAL A 86 -0.36 2.50 6.49
C VAL A 86 0.36 3.57 7.28
N THR A 87 0.30 4.81 6.78
CA THR A 87 0.75 5.97 7.50
C THR A 87 -0.28 7.08 7.43
N HIS A 88 -0.31 7.90 8.47
CA HIS A 88 -1.17 9.08 8.54
C HIS A 88 -0.32 10.33 8.34
N ILE A 89 -0.52 11.01 7.23
CA ILE A 89 0.18 12.28 6.90
C ILE A 89 -0.46 13.47 7.63
N GLY A 90 -1.74 13.36 7.99
CA GLY A 90 -2.47 14.42 8.69
C GLY A 90 -3.14 15.44 7.76
N GLU A 91 -2.89 15.35 6.46
CA GLU A 91 -3.44 16.25 5.44
C GLU A 91 -4.01 15.45 4.27
N THR A 92 -5.07 15.97 3.65
CA THR A 92 -5.65 15.32 2.46
C THR A 92 -4.68 15.32 1.30
N ILE A 93 -4.27 14.12 0.87
CA ILE A 93 -3.39 13.94 -0.28
C ILE A 93 -4.21 14.04 -1.56
N VAL A 94 -3.81 14.91 -2.48
CA VAL A 94 -4.51 15.15 -3.76
C VAL A 94 -3.80 14.56 -4.96
N SER A 95 -2.49 14.31 -4.86
CA SER A 95 -1.72 13.70 -5.92
C SER A 95 -0.67 12.75 -5.37
N LEU A 96 -0.50 11.62 -6.05
CA LEU A 96 0.56 10.64 -5.84
C LEU A 96 1.25 10.37 -7.17
N THR A 97 2.57 10.45 -7.19
CA THR A 97 3.36 10.18 -8.39
C THR A 97 4.62 9.41 -8.04
N LYS A 98 4.88 8.34 -8.76
CA LYS A 98 6.14 7.59 -8.68
C LYS A 98 7.19 8.30 -9.54
N ALA A 99 8.33 8.64 -8.96
CA ALA A 99 9.41 9.33 -9.64
C ALA A 99 10.78 8.94 -9.08
N ALA A 100 11.76 8.77 -9.96
CA ALA A 100 13.16 8.71 -9.59
C ALA A 100 13.71 10.13 -9.55
N LEU A 101 14.09 10.62 -8.37
CA LEU A 101 14.63 11.97 -8.20
C LEU A 101 16.10 12.10 -8.63
N ILE A 102 16.83 11.00 -8.58
CA ILE A 102 18.22 10.92 -9.00
C ILE A 102 18.29 9.98 -10.20
N PRO A 103 18.93 10.36 -11.30
CA PRO A 103 19.11 9.47 -12.45
C PRO A 103 19.78 8.15 -12.02
N GLY A 104 19.12 7.02 -12.29
CA GLY A 104 19.60 5.69 -11.88
C GLY A 104 19.35 5.35 -10.40
N GLY A 105 18.69 6.21 -9.64
CA GLY A 105 18.28 5.94 -8.26
C GLY A 105 16.98 5.13 -8.17
N SER A 106 16.63 4.73 -6.94
CA SER A 106 15.37 4.06 -6.66
C SER A 106 14.17 4.99 -6.86
N ASP A 107 13.06 4.42 -7.33
CA ASP A 107 11.81 5.14 -7.44
C ASP A 107 11.27 5.50 -6.05
N SER A 108 10.87 6.75 -5.89
CA SER A 108 10.24 7.27 -4.68
C SER A 108 8.79 7.68 -4.98
N LEU A 109 7.95 7.68 -3.97
CA LEU A 109 6.56 8.13 -4.08
C LEU A 109 6.47 9.59 -3.62
N VAL A 110 6.23 10.49 -4.54
CA VAL A 110 6.01 11.91 -4.27
C VAL A 110 4.52 12.16 -4.09
N TYR A 111 4.15 12.89 -3.04
CA TYR A 111 2.77 13.29 -2.80
C TYR A 111 2.62 14.80 -2.63
N THR A 112 1.45 15.30 -2.96
CA THR A 112 1.05 16.69 -2.70
C THR A 112 -0.26 16.70 -1.91
N THR A 113 -0.41 17.66 -1.03
CA THR A 113 -1.59 17.80 -0.18
C THR A 113 -2.45 19.00 -0.56
N LEU A 114 -3.66 19.04 -0.04
CA LEU A 114 -4.59 20.13 -0.27
C LEU A 114 -4.10 21.47 0.31
N SER A 115 -3.32 21.44 1.39
CA SER A 115 -2.71 22.61 2.03
C SER A 115 -1.45 23.12 1.32
N GLY A 116 -1.01 22.46 0.25
CA GLY A 116 0.17 22.85 -0.53
C GLY A 116 1.47 22.23 -0.06
N THR A 117 1.43 21.28 0.88
CA THR A 117 2.60 20.49 1.28
C THR A 117 3.02 19.54 0.16
N VAL A 118 4.31 19.49 -0.11
CA VAL A 118 4.93 18.49 -0.97
C VAL A 118 5.80 17.58 -0.12
N GLY A 119 5.55 16.28 -0.17
CA GLY A 119 6.31 15.31 0.59
C GLY A 119 6.71 14.11 -0.26
N MET A 120 7.59 13.30 0.30
CA MET A 120 8.14 12.14 -0.39
C MET A 120 8.27 10.95 0.54
N VAL A 121 7.95 9.77 0.02
CA VAL A 121 8.19 8.49 0.65
C VAL A 121 9.27 7.76 -0.13
N VAL A 122 10.38 7.48 0.53
CA VAL A 122 11.55 6.83 -0.06
C VAL A 122 11.61 5.38 0.42
N PRO A 123 11.68 4.39 -0.49
CA PRO A 123 11.85 3.01 -0.08
C PRO A 123 13.26 2.77 0.46
N PHE A 124 13.40 1.92 1.47
CA PHE A 124 14.69 1.42 1.89
C PHE A 124 15.27 0.50 0.83
N THR A 125 16.52 0.70 0.48
CA THR A 125 17.26 -0.11 -0.48
C THR A 125 18.23 -1.08 0.20
N SER A 126 18.52 -0.87 1.48
CA SER A 126 19.42 -1.69 2.31
C SER A 126 18.65 -2.28 3.48
N ASN A 127 18.92 -3.56 3.79
CA ASN A 127 18.41 -4.20 5.00
C ASN A 127 19.00 -3.57 6.27
N GLU A 128 20.24 -3.12 6.22
CA GLU A 128 20.92 -2.47 7.35
C GLU A 128 20.23 -1.15 7.72
N ASP A 129 19.87 -0.33 6.71
CA ASP A 129 19.15 0.92 6.95
C ASP A 129 17.75 0.64 7.51
N HIS A 130 17.06 -0.37 6.98
CA HIS A 130 15.76 -0.81 7.48
C HIS A 130 15.84 -1.20 8.95
N ASP A 131 16.79 -2.06 9.33
CA ASP A 131 16.96 -2.53 10.69
C ASP A 131 17.37 -1.40 11.64
N PHE A 132 18.24 -0.51 11.19
CA PHE A 132 18.62 0.69 11.96
C PHE A 132 17.41 1.56 12.27
N PHE A 133 16.62 1.92 11.27
CA PHE A 133 15.44 2.77 11.47
C PHE A 133 14.35 2.08 12.28
N GLN A 134 14.18 0.77 12.14
CA GLN A 134 13.25 0.00 12.96
C GLN A 134 13.64 0.02 14.44
N HIS A 135 14.93 -0.18 14.75
CA HIS A 135 15.44 -0.09 16.12
C HIS A 135 15.30 1.33 16.68
N LEU A 136 15.61 2.34 15.87
CA LEU A 136 15.44 3.74 16.25
C LEU A 136 13.97 4.06 16.58
N GLU A 137 13.04 3.61 15.76
CA GLU A 137 11.59 3.81 16.00
C GLU A 137 11.14 3.13 17.29
N MET A 138 11.58 1.89 17.54
CA MET A 138 11.27 1.18 18.78
C MET A 138 11.82 1.90 20.01
N HIS A 139 13.06 2.42 19.94
CA HIS A 139 13.67 3.16 21.02
C HIS A 139 12.90 4.46 21.31
N MET A 140 12.58 5.23 20.28
CA MET A 140 11.83 6.49 20.42
C MET A 140 10.42 6.26 20.97
N ARG A 141 9.75 5.17 20.62
CA ARG A 141 8.45 4.79 21.18
C ARG A 141 8.53 4.41 22.65
N GLY A 142 9.64 3.81 23.08
CA GLY A 142 9.89 3.51 24.49
C GLY A 142 10.04 4.76 25.34
N GLU A 143 10.73 5.79 24.82
CA GLU A 143 10.95 7.06 25.53
C GLU A 143 9.73 8.01 25.46
N ASN A 144 9.01 8.01 24.34
CA ASN A 144 7.85 8.87 24.11
C ASN A 144 6.62 8.05 23.71
N PRO A 145 6.00 7.31 24.65
CA PRO A 145 4.81 6.51 24.33
C PRO A 145 3.66 7.40 23.88
N PRO A 146 2.86 6.98 22.89
CA PRO A 146 1.72 7.76 22.42
C PRO A 146 0.67 7.92 23.49
N LEU A 147 0.21 9.16 23.73
CA LEU A 147 -0.74 9.53 24.78
C LEU A 147 -2.08 8.77 24.73
N CYS A 148 -2.49 8.29 23.56
CA CYS A 148 -3.81 7.69 23.36
C CYS A 148 -3.78 6.20 22.99
N GLY A 149 -2.65 5.51 23.09
CA GLY A 149 -2.52 4.09 22.66
C GLY A 149 -2.79 3.86 21.17
N ARG A 150 -3.15 4.90 20.42
CA ARG A 150 -3.24 4.88 18.96
C ARG A 150 -1.86 5.17 18.36
N TRP A 151 -1.58 4.54 17.28
CA TRP A 151 -0.44 4.87 16.41
C TRP A 151 -0.52 6.37 16.13
N GLY A 152 0.41 7.11 16.74
CA GLY A 152 0.32 8.55 16.91
C GLY A 152 0.47 9.35 15.64
N GLY A 153 -0.58 9.48 14.87
CA GLY A 153 -0.67 10.44 13.78
C GLY A 153 -0.93 11.88 14.20
N SER A 154 -1.04 12.17 15.51
CA SER A 154 -1.51 13.50 15.95
C SER A 154 -0.43 14.46 16.47
N SER A 155 0.83 14.08 16.45
CA SER A 155 1.88 14.95 16.98
C SER A 155 3.01 15.16 15.97
N GLY A 156 2.74 15.70 14.77
CA GLY A 156 3.76 16.30 13.90
C GLY A 156 5.07 15.52 13.64
N HIS A 157 5.17 14.30 14.11
CA HIS A 157 6.35 13.46 13.98
C HIS A 157 6.18 12.60 12.74
N HIS A 158 7.08 12.74 11.82
CA HIS A 158 7.15 11.96 10.60
C HIS A 158 7.26 10.47 10.94
N HIS A 159 6.21 9.69 10.63
CA HIS A 159 6.28 8.25 10.73
C HIS A 159 7.18 7.72 9.62
N LEU A 160 8.21 6.97 10.00
CA LEU A 160 8.97 6.17 9.07
C LEU A 160 8.04 5.10 8.47
N ILE A 161 7.77 5.22 7.18
CA ILE A 161 7.06 4.18 6.45
C ILE A 161 8.10 3.15 6.05
N ILE A 162 8.10 2.02 6.74
CA ILE A 162 8.96 0.90 6.39
C ILE A 162 8.31 0.16 5.22
N TRP A 163 8.79 0.42 4.01
CA TRP A 163 8.39 -0.29 2.82
C TRP A 163 9.63 -0.80 2.06
N GLN A 164 9.63 -2.08 1.73
CA GLN A 164 10.71 -2.73 0.99
C GLN A 164 10.18 -3.22 -0.37
N PRO A 165 10.80 -2.81 -1.50
CA PRO A 165 10.46 -3.34 -2.81
C PRO A 165 10.78 -4.84 -2.89
N ARG A 166 9.94 -5.63 -3.59
CA ARG A 166 10.12 -7.10 -3.72
C ARG A 166 11.45 -7.54 -4.35
N HIS A 167 12.11 -6.66 -5.08
CA HIS A 167 13.36 -6.99 -5.80
C HIS A 167 14.59 -7.16 -4.89
N LEU A 168 14.47 -6.87 -3.58
CA LEU A 168 15.57 -7.01 -2.62
C LEU A 168 15.42 -8.24 -1.70
N ALA A 169 14.36 -9.02 -1.84
CA ALA A 169 14.18 -10.28 -1.13
C ALA A 169 14.79 -11.40 -1.98
N THR A 170 16.12 -11.56 -1.94
CA THR A 170 16.86 -12.76 -2.37
C THR A 170 17.38 -13.49 -1.15
#